data_3a577005a6e585ba904e9e93ada0113a
#
_entry.id   3a577005a6e585ba904e9e93ada0113a
#
_cell.length_a   1.000
_cell.length_b   1.000
_cell.length_c   1.000
_cell.angle_alpha   90.00
_cell.angle_beta   90.00
_cell.angle_gamma   90.00
#
_symmetry.space_group_name_H-M   'P 1'
#
loop_
_entity.id
_entity.type
_entity.pdbx_description
1 polymer ?
#
loop_
_entity_poly.entity_id
_entity_poly.type
_entity_poly.pdbx_seq_one_letter_code
_entity_poly.pdbx_strand_id
1 'polypeptide(L)'
;MSETVKIVVPVALKEIFEIIAPSFTSATGHGFESAIMLNPEVPAHITGGADWSIALSNPVYIDQIVAAGDCDGGTRMLGSAPLAFAVRGHEDAPALREPHLIADFLRAAESIGITELGTSGAQFARLAERLWITREMQGKLRLLPGGGPMKALLAGEVDVAGLPLSNIAPVEGVTPRAICPFELGVHIDLAFCVRAGANAATRSFAAWITSPDVVERMRPLGVLKDA
;
A
#
# COMPACT_ATOMS: atom_id res chain seq x y z
N MET A 1 -30.58 9.73 -5.11
CA MET A 1 -30.17 9.03 -6.36
C MET A 1 -28.79 8.43 -6.08
N SER A 2 -28.55 7.21 -6.55
CA SER A 2 -27.21 6.60 -6.45
C SER A 2 -26.24 7.35 -7.36
N GLU A 3 -25.07 7.73 -6.83
CA GLU A 3 -23.97 8.34 -7.58
C GLU A 3 -22.75 7.40 -7.56
N THR A 4 -21.85 7.59 -8.51
CA THR A 4 -20.63 6.79 -8.62
C THR A 4 -19.43 7.62 -8.18
N VAL A 5 -18.57 7.02 -7.34
CA VAL A 5 -17.24 7.55 -6.95
C VAL A 5 -16.21 7.00 -7.93
N LYS A 6 -15.60 7.86 -8.75
CA LYS A 6 -14.50 7.50 -9.65
C LYS A 6 -13.20 7.60 -8.91
N ILE A 7 -12.65 6.47 -8.50
CA ILE A 7 -11.52 6.40 -7.60
C ILE A 7 -10.27 5.80 -8.26
N VAL A 8 -9.13 6.46 -8.10
CA VAL A 8 -7.82 5.90 -8.44
C VAL A 8 -7.21 5.30 -7.17
N VAL A 9 -6.88 4.01 -7.21
CA VAL A 9 -6.40 3.24 -6.05
C VAL A 9 -5.02 2.69 -6.35
N PRO A 10 -4.01 2.95 -5.52
CA PRO A 10 -2.70 2.33 -5.70
C PRO A 10 -2.74 0.83 -5.36
N VAL A 11 -1.91 0.02 -6.02
CA VAL A 11 -1.79 -1.42 -5.74
C VAL A 11 -1.59 -1.70 -4.25
N ALA A 12 -0.86 -0.83 -3.55
CA ALA A 12 -0.65 -0.95 -2.09
C ALA A 12 -1.94 -0.90 -1.24
N LEU A 13 -3.04 -0.40 -1.79
CA LEU A 13 -4.35 -0.31 -1.11
C LEU A 13 -5.44 -1.15 -1.77
N LYS A 14 -5.13 -1.89 -2.83
CA LYS A 14 -6.14 -2.62 -3.60
C LYS A 14 -6.95 -3.57 -2.72
N GLU A 15 -6.29 -4.47 -2.02
CA GLU A 15 -6.95 -5.47 -1.16
C GLU A 15 -7.76 -4.82 -0.04
N ILE A 16 -7.22 -3.76 0.56
CA ILE A 16 -7.92 -3.00 1.61
C ILE A 16 -9.18 -2.33 1.02
N PHE A 17 -9.05 -1.68 -0.12
CA PHE A 17 -10.19 -1.05 -0.78
C PHE A 17 -11.28 -2.05 -1.09
N GLU A 18 -10.93 -3.23 -1.61
CA GLU A 18 -11.88 -4.31 -1.91
C GLU A 18 -12.60 -4.84 -0.66
N ILE A 19 -11.95 -4.79 0.52
CA ILE A 19 -12.55 -5.18 1.79
C ILE A 19 -13.47 -4.09 2.35
N ILE A 20 -13.08 -2.82 2.29
CA ILE A 20 -13.83 -1.74 2.95
C ILE A 20 -14.92 -1.13 2.07
N ALA A 21 -14.74 -1.03 0.74
CA ALA A 21 -15.65 -0.38 -0.16
C ALA A 21 -17.09 -0.93 -0.13
N PRO A 22 -17.34 -2.26 -0.01
CA PRO A 22 -18.67 -2.80 0.13
C PRO A 22 -19.47 -2.24 1.31
N SER A 23 -18.80 -1.91 2.41
CA SER A 23 -19.47 -1.32 3.60
C SER A 23 -19.97 0.10 3.31
N PHE A 24 -19.20 0.91 2.57
CA PHE A 24 -19.65 2.22 2.13
C PHE A 24 -20.83 2.13 1.18
N THR A 25 -20.75 1.23 0.19
CA THR A 25 -21.84 1.00 -0.76
C THR A 25 -23.11 0.55 -0.04
N SER A 26 -23.02 -0.38 0.91
CA SER A 26 -24.18 -0.85 1.68
C SER A 26 -24.81 0.26 2.54
N ALA A 27 -23.98 1.13 3.13
CA ALA A 27 -24.47 2.21 3.99
C ALA A 27 -25.08 3.39 3.22
N THR A 28 -24.63 3.66 1.99
CA THR A 28 -24.99 4.89 1.27
C THR A 28 -25.74 4.65 -0.04
N GLY A 29 -25.69 3.43 -0.59
CA GLY A 29 -26.19 3.11 -1.93
C GLY A 29 -25.33 3.64 -3.07
N HIS A 30 -24.16 4.27 -2.79
CA HIS A 30 -23.24 4.76 -3.81
C HIS A 30 -22.30 3.65 -4.26
N GLY A 31 -21.95 3.67 -5.57
CA GLY A 31 -21.02 2.70 -6.16
C GLY A 31 -19.63 3.28 -6.44
N PHE A 32 -18.74 2.42 -6.92
CA PHE A 32 -17.39 2.78 -7.31
C PHE A 32 -17.09 2.39 -8.76
N GLU A 33 -16.31 3.24 -9.42
CA GLU A 33 -15.56 2.94 -10.63
C GLU A 33 -14.09 3.14 -10.29
N SER A 34 -13.30 2.06 -10.22
CA SER A 34 -11.93 2.09 -9.73
C SER A 34 -10.90 1.84 -10.83
N ALA A 35 -9.86 2.67 -10.89
CA ALA A 35 -8.65 2.45 -11.66
C ALA A 35 -7.52 2.07 -10.70
N ILE A 36 -6.90 0.89 -10.90
CA ILE A 36 -5.84 0.36 -10.03
C ILE A 36 -4.52 0.41 -10.77
N MET A 37 -3.50 1.02 -10.17
CA MET A 37 -2.17 1.21 -10.76
C MET A 37 -1.07 1.35 -9.72
N LEU A 38 0.20 1.41 -10.13
CA LEU A 38 1.30 1.72 -9.23
C LEU A 38 1.26 3.19 -8.78
N ASN A 39 1.73 3.47 -7.55
CA ASN A 39 1.77 4.84 -7.02
C ASN A 39 2.40 5.86 -7.98
N PRO A 40 3.57 5.60 -8.62
CA PRO A 40 4.20 6.55 -9.53
C PRO A 40 3.40 6.84 -10.82
N GLU A 41 2.45 5.98 -11.19
CA GLU A 41 1.66 6.13 -12.41
C GLU A 41 0.46 7.07 -12.22
N VAL A 42 0.03 7.28 -10.96
CA VAL A 42 -1.20 8.03 -10.63
C VAL A 42 -1.17 9.48 -11.17
N PRO A 43 -0.10 10.29 -11.00
CA PRO A 43 -0.08 11.65 -11.55
C PRO A 43 -0.22 11.67 -13.08
N ALA A 44 0.51 10.82 -13.79
CA ALA A 44 0.46 10.76 -15.25
C ALA A 44 -0.93 10.33 -15.78
N HIS A 45 -1.58 9.38 -15.08
CA HIS A 45 -2.94 8.95 -15.41
C HIS A 45 -3.93 10.12 -15.28
N ILE A 46 -3.87 10.88 -14.20
CA ILE A 46 -4.75 12.02 -13.95
C ILE A 46 -4.49 13.17 -14.92
N THR A 47 -3.23 13.57 -15.10
CA THR A 47 -2.86 14.66 -16.02
C THR A 47 -3.08 14.28 -17.49
N GLY A 48 -3.11 12.99 -17.81
CA GLY A 48 -3.46 12.45 -19.12
C GLY A 48 -4.96 12.56 -19.48
N GLY A 49 -5.78 13.18 -18.61
CA GLY A 49 -7.20 13.43 -18.86
C GLY A 49 -8.13 12.32 -18.43
N ALA A 50 -7.68 11.44 -17.52
CA ALA A 50 -8.55 10.42 -16.93
C ALA A 50 -9.75 11.07 -16.24
N ASP A 51 -10.89 10.39 -16.24
CA ASP A 51 -12.05 10.79 -15.47
C ASP A 51 -11.95 10.21 -14.07
N TRP A 52 -11.75 11.09 -13.08
CA TRP A 52 -11.57 10.73 -11.68
C TRP A 52 -12.29 11.71 -10.76
N SER A 53 -12.54 11.31 -9.52
CA SER A 53 -13.14 12.18 -8.50
C SER A 53 -12.36 12.18 -7.18
N ILE A 54 -11.65 11.09 -6.86
CA ILE A 54 -10.74 10.97 -5.72
C ILE A 54 -9.54 10.11 -6.13
N ALA A 55 -8.35 10.53 -5.76
CA ALA A 55 -7.12 9.79 -6.03
C ALA A 55 -6.38 9.49 -4.72
N LEU A 56 -5.99 8.23 -4.56
CA LEU A 56 -5.14 7.75 -3.48
C LEU A 56 -3.75 7.48 -4.05
N SER A 57 -2.70 7.87 -3.32
CA SER A 57 -1.30 7.53 -3.63
C SER A 57 -0.39 7.87 -2.46
N ASN A 58 0.94 7.82 -2.67
CA ASN A 58 1.87 8.41 -1.72
C ASN A 58 1.77 9.94 -1.73
N PRO A 59 2.04 10.62 -0.60
CA PRO A 59 1.94 12.08 -0.50
C PRO A 59 2.65 12.83 -1.63
N VAL A 60 3.88 12.43 -1.97
CA VAL A 60 4.67 13.08 -3.04
C VAL A 60 3.97 13.08 -4.40
N TYR A 61 3.18 12.07 -4.72
CA TYR A 61 2.41 12.00 -5.96
C TYR A 61 1.08 12.74 -5.85
N ILE A 62 0.43 12.71 -4.68
CA ILE A 62 -0.77 13.52 -4.43
C ILE A 62 -0.43 15.02 -4.48
N ASP A 63 0.71 15.44 -3.93
CA ASP A 63 1.17 16.83 -3.99
C ASP A 63 1.36 17.33 -5.42
N GLN A 64 1.82 16.47 -6.35
CA GLN A 64 1.91 16.79 -7.77
C GLN A 64 0.53 17.07 -8.39
N ILE A 65 -0.48 16.26 -8.02
CA ILE A 65 -1.85 16.43 -8.51
C ILE A 65 -2.48 17.71 -7.92
N VAL A 66 -2.26 17.97 -6.63
CA VAL A 66 -2.72 19.19 -5.96
C VAL A 66 -2.08 20.42 -6.57
N ALA A 67 -0.78 20.38 -6.87
CA ALA A 67 -0.06 21.47 -7.50
C ALA A 67 -0.54 21.77 -8.92
N ALA A 68 -1.11 20.79 -9.63
CA ALA A 68 -1.74 20.99 -10.94
C ALA A 68 -3.08 21.77 -10.87
N GLY A 69 -3.65 21.98 -9.67
CA GLY A 69 -4.78 22.89 -9.43
C GLY A 69 -6.18 22.27 -9.55
N ASP A 70 -6.28 20.96 -9.77
CA ASP A 70 -7.58 20.28 -9.97
C ASP A 70 -8.18 19.69 -8.67
N CYS A 71 -7.59 19.98 -7.50
CA CYS A 71 -8.04 19.42 -6.23
C CYS A 71 -8.79 20.44 -5.36
N ASP A 72 -9.81 19.95 -4.67
CA ASP A 72 -10.53 20.68 -3.63
C ASP A 72 -9.84 20.43 -2.26
N GLY A 73 -9.15 21.44 -1.79
CA GLY A 73 -8.25 21.34 -0.63
C GLY A 73 -6.88 20.75 -1.00
N GLY A 74 -6.10 20.42 0.02
CA GLY A 74 -4.73 19.88 -0.15
C GLY A 74 -4.68 18.37 -0.03
N THR A 75 -3.45 17.87 0.07
CA THR A 75 -3.15 16.47 0.39
C THR A 75 -3.69 16.11 1.78
N ARG A 76 -4.42 15.00 1.85
CA ARG A 76 -4.97 14.45 3.10
C ARG A 76 -4.34 13.10 3.40
N MET A 77 -3.77 12.95 4.59
CA MET A 77 -3.17 11.68 5.01
C MET A 77 -4.24 10.65 5.36
N LEU A 78 -4.04 9.43 4.86
CA LEU A 78 -4.87 8.27 5.19
C LEU A 78 -4.23 7.42 6.28
N GLY A 79 -2.91 7.27 6.26
CA GLY A 79 -2.12 6.46 7.17
C GLY A 79 -0.84 5.98 6.50
N SER A 80 -0.16 5.01 7.13
CA SER A 80 1.09 4.44 6.62
C SER A 80 1.06 2.92 6.73
N ALA A 81 1.63 2.23 5.74
CA ALA A 81 1.83 0.80 5.76
C ALA A 81 3.34 0.50 5.90
N PRO A 82 3.80 -0.12 7.00
CA PRO A 82 5.20 -0.49 7.15
C PRO A 82 5.61 -1.50 6.07
N LEU A 83 6.87 -1.43 5.62
CA LEU A 83 7.44 -2.50 4.82
C LEU A 83 7.49 -3.77 5.67
N ALA A 84 7.05 -4.88 5.10
CA ALA A 84 7.00 -6.16 5.77
C ALA A 84 7.43 -7.29 4.82
N PHE A 85 7.76 -8.43 5.40
CA PHE A 85 8.23 -9.60 4.68
C PHE A 85 7.35 -10.80 5.02
N ALA A 86 6.71 -11.34 4.00
CA ALA A 86 5.84 -12.50 4.11
C ALA A 86 6.58 -13.79 3.75
N VAL A 87 6.20 -14.85 4.43
CA VAL A 87 6.50 -16.24 4.07
C VAL A 87 5.20 -16.99 3.76
N ARG A 88 5.30 -18.08 3.00
CA ARG A 88 4.16 -18.95 2.69
C ARG A 88 3.82 -19.82 3.90
N GLY A 89 2.53 -20.05 4.10
CA GLY A 89 2.01 -20.86 5.19
C GLY A 89 1.58 -20.05 6.41
N HIS A 90 1.17 -20.77 7.44
CA HIS A 90 0.78 -20.19 8.71
C HIS A 90 1.84 -20.50 9.76
N GLU A 91 2.38 -19.45 10.38
CA GLU A 91 3.33 -19.56 11.48
C GLU A 91 2.74 -18.90 12.74
N ASP A 92 2.71 -19.63 13.83
CA ASP A 92 2.23 -19.09 15.13
C ASP A 92 3.23 -18.17 15.82
N ALA A 93 4.48 -18.11 15.30
CA ALA A 93 5.51 -17.26 15.89
C ALA A 93 5.22 -15.77 15.65
N PRO A 94 5.42 -14.89 16.64
CA PRO A 94 5.23 -13.47 16.48
C PRO A 94 6.18 -12.92 15.40
N ALA A 95 5.72 -11.91 14.65
CA ALA A 95 6.52 -11.26 13.64
C ALA A 95 7.76 -10.59 14.24
N LEU A 96 8.89 -10.74 13.55
CA LEU A 96 10.15 -10.08 13.89
C LEU A 96 10.00 -8.57 13.70
N ARG A 97 10.42 -7.78 14.70
CA ARG A 97 10.37 -6.31 14.66
C ARG A 97 11.71 -5.66 14.93
N GLU A 98 12.63 -6.38 15.56
CA GLU A 98 13.96 -5.87 15.86
C GLU A 98 14.81 -5.82 14.58
N PRO A 99 15.50 -4.68 14.29
CA PRO A 99 16.27 -4.50 13.06
C PRO A 99 17.29 -5.61 12.80
N HIS A 100 18.00 -6.07 13.82
CA HIS A 100 18.99 -7.14 13.69
C HIS A 100 18.35 -8.50 13.35
N LEU A 101 17.19 -8.82 13.93
CA LEU A 101 16.44 -10.05 13.62
C LEU A 101 15.87 -10.02 12.20
N ILE A 102 15.42 -8.86 11.74
CA ILE A 102 15.00 -8.67 10.34
C ILE A 102 16.16 -8.87 9.39
N ALA A 103 17.34 -8.30 9.71
CA ALA A 103 18.55 -8.50 8.91
C ALA A 103 18.94 -9.98 8.82
N ASP A 104 18.94 -10.70 9.93
CA ASP A 104 19.30 -12.12 9.97
C ASP A 104 18.29 -12.98 9.22
N PHE A 105 16.99 -12.68 9.33
CA PHE A 105 15.95 -13.33 8.55
C PHE A 105 16.16 -13.15 7.05
N LEU A 106 16.45 -11.92 6.59
CA LEU A 106 16.71 -11.65 5.17
C LEU A 106 18.00 -12.31 4.67
N ARG A 107 19.04 -12.40 5.51
CA ARG A 107 20.27 -13.14 5.19
C ARG A 107 20.03 -14.63 5.03
N ALA A 108 19.13 -15.20 5.82
CA ALA A 108 18.82 -16.62 5.78
C ALA A 108 17.97 -17.02 4.56
N ALA A 109 17.19 -16.10 4.00
CA ALA A 109 16.35 -16.36 2.82
C ALA A 109 17.22 -16.72 1.61
N GLU A 110 16.79 -17.69 0.79
CA GLU A 110 17.44 -18.06 -0.47
C GLU A 110 17.00 -17.12 -1.61
N SER A 111 15.73 -16.70 -1.59
CA SER A 111 15.14 -15.83 -2.61
C SER A 111 14.13 -14.85 -2.01
N ILE A 112 14.16 -13.59 -2.48
CA ILE A 112 13.30 -12.51 -2.00
C ILE A 112 12.65 -11.82 -3.19
N GLY A 113 11.33 -11.91 -3.32
CA GLY A 113 10.56 -11.20 -4.32
C GLY A 113 10.32 -9.75 -3.90
N ILE A 114 10.69 -8.80 -4.76
CA ILE A 114 10.53 -7.36 -4.55
C ILE A 114 9.93 -6.74 -5.81
N THR A 115 9.09 -5.73 -5.67
CA THR A 115 8.57 -4.98 -6.82
C THR A 115 9.69 -4.17 -7.46
N GLU A 116 9.92 -4.37 -8.76
CA GLU A 116 10.97 -3.69 -9.52
C GLU A 116 10.73 -2.17 -9.60
N LEU A 117 9.52 -1.81 -10.01
CA LEU A 117 9.08 -0.41 -10.11
C LEU A 117 7.98 -0.16 -9.09
N GLY A 118 8.22 0.74 -8.14
CA GLY A 118 7.22 1.08 -7.13
C GLY A 118 7.86 1.44 -5.79
N THR A 119 7.01 1.95 -4.90
CA THR A 119 7.45 2.48 -3.61
C THR A 119 8.07 1.40 -2.72
N SER A 120 7.52 0.18 -2.70
CA SER A 120 8.03 -0.90 -1.85
C SER A 120 9.44 -1.36 -2.24
N GLY A 121 9.77 -1.41 -3.52
CA GLY A 121 11.12 -1.72 -3.98
C GLY A 121 12.14 -0.66 -3.54
N ALA A 122 11.79 0.62 -3.68
CA ALA A 122 12.62 1.72 -3.20
C ALA A 122 12.82 1.68 -1.67
N GLN A 123 11.76 1.33 -0.91
CA GLN A 123 11.85 1.18 0.55
C GLN A 123 12.72 -0.03 0.94
N PHE A 124 12.68 -1.13 0.18
CA PHE A 124 13.57 -2.27 0.42
C PHE A 124 15.04 -1.89 0.20
N ALA A 125 15.37 -1.18 -0.87
CA ALA A 125 16.74 -0.72 -1.11
C ALA A 125 17.26 0.13 0.07
N ARG A 126 16.43 1.07 0.54
CA ARG A 126 16.72 1.91 1.71
C ARG A 126 16.88 1.08 3.00
N LEU A 127 16.04 0.05 3.20
CA LEU A 127 16.18 -0.88 4.33
C LEU A 127 17.51 -1.62 4.27
N ALA A 128 17.87 -2.17 3.11
CA ALA A 128 19.11 -2.92 2.93
C ALA A 128 20.36 -2.07 3.24
N GLU A 129 20.34 -0.79 2.88
CA GLU A 129 21.39 0.17 3.24
C GLU A 129 21.43 0.40 4.76
N ARG A 130 20.30 0.64 5.42
CA ARG A 130 20.21 0.91 6.86
C ARG A 130 20.61 -0.29 7.73
N LEU A 131 20.32 -1.50 7.26
CA LEU A 131 20.68 -2.74 7.93
C LEU A 131 22.08 -3.25 7.53
N TRP A 132 22.80 -2.55 6.64
CA TRP A 132 24.13 -2.94 6.13
C TRP A 132 24.17 -4.32 5.49
N ILE A 133 23.09 -4.71 4.79
CA ILE A 133 22.94 -6.02 4.14
C ILE A 133 22.89 -5.94 2.61
N THR A 134 23.17 -4.79 2.01
CA THR A 134 23.04 -4.58 0.55
C THR A 134 23.84 -5.62 -0.26
N ARG A 135 25.03 -5.98 0.18
CA ARG A 135 25.87 -6.97 -0.52
C ARG A 135 25.28 -8.37 -0.42
N GLU A 136 24.78 -8.76 0.75
CA GLU A 136 24.21 -10.08 1.01
C GLU A 136 22.89 -10.29 0.25
N MET A 137 22.21 -9.21 -0.11
CA MET A 137 20.98 -9.27 -0.92
C MET A 137 21.27 -9.50 -2.40
N GLN A 138 22.50 -9.23 -2.87
CA GLN A 138 22.89 -9.49 -4.26
C GLN A 138 22.72 -10.97 -4.62
N GLY A 139 22.03 -11.25 -5.72
CA GLY A 139 21.75 -12.61 -6.19
C GLY A 139 20.52 -13.29 -5.57
N LYS A 140 20.00 -12.77 -4.44
CA LYS A 140 18.77 -13.28 -3.81
C LYS A 140 17.52 -12.58 -4.31
N LEU A 141 17.63 -11.35 -4.80
CA LEU A 141 16.50 -10.55 -5.22
C LEU A 141 15.91 -11.06 -6.55
N ARG A 142 14.58 -11.16 -6.57
CA ARG A 142 13.77 -11.35 -7.77
C ARG A 142 12.93 -10.09 -7.94
N LEU A 143 13.32 -9.27 -8.92
CA LEU A 143 12.61 -8.05 -9.27
C LEU A 143 11.40 -8.41 -10.12
N LEU A 144 10.22 -8.04 -9.68
CA LEU A 144 8.93 -8.48 -10.22
C LEU A 144 8.01 -7.28 -10.49
N PRO A 145 7.10 -7.36 -11.45
CA PRO A 145 6.11 -6.30 -11.69
C PRO A 145 5.17 -6.13 -10.49
N GLY A 146 4.35 -5.07 -10.50
CA GLY A 146 3.36 -4.81 -9.45
C GLY A 146 2.45 -6.01 -9.17
N GLY A 147 2.32 -6.38 -7.89
CA GLY A 147 1.60 -7.59 -7.45
C GLY A 147 2.36 -8.91 -7.66
N GLY A 148 3.48 -8.89 -8.40
CA GLY A 148 4.31 -10.05 -8.69
C GLY A 148 4.91 -10.74 -7.46
N PRO A 149 5.47 -10.02 -6.48
CA PRO A 149 6.06 -10.63 -5.30
C PRO A 149 5.12 -11.55 -4.52
N MET A 150 3.86 -11.14 -4.30
CA MET A 150 2.88 -11.99 -3.62
C MET A 150 2.51 -13.22 -4.46
N LYS A 151 2.34 -13.05 -5.77
CA LYS A 151 2.05 -14.18 -6.68
C LYS A 151 3.19 -15.19 -6.69
N ALA A 152 4.43 -14.73 -6.78
CA ALA A 152 5.62 -15.58 -6.76
C ALA A 152 5.77 -16.31 -5.42
N LEU A 153 5.47 -15.64 -4.29
CA LEU A 153 5.47 -16.29 -2.98
C LEU A 153 4.43 -17.42 -2.91
N LEU A 154 3.19 -17.16 -3.30
CA LEU A 154 2.12 -18.16 -3.28
C LEU A 154 2.42 -19.34 -4.22
N ALA A 155 3.04 -19.08 -5.37
CA ALA A 155 3.48 -20.11 -6.32
C ALA A 155 4.72 -20.89 -5.85
N GLY A 156 5.43 -20.43 -4.81
CA GLY A 156 6.66 -21.04 -4.32
C GLY A 156 7.89 -20.76 -5.18
N GLU A 157 7.84 -19.70 -5.98
CA GLU A 157 8.95 -19.23 -6.83
C GLU A 157 9.95 -18.39 -6.05
N VAL A 158 9.53 -17.84 -4.90
CA VAL A 158 10.37 -17.14 -3.92
C VAL A 158 10.02 -17.60 -2.51
N ASP A 159 11.00 -17.52 -1.59
CA ASP A 159 10.80 -17.90 -0.18
C ASP A 159 10.18 -16.78 0.63
N VAL A 160 10.52 -15.55 0.27
CA VAL A 160 10.10 -14.34 0.98
C VAL A 160 9.58 -13.32 -0.03
N ALA A 161 8.49 -12.62 0.30
CA ALA A 161 8.00 -11.46 -0.45
C ALA A 161 8.07 -10.20 0.42
N GLY A 162 8.78 -9.18 -0.07
CA GLY A 162 8.85 -7.85 0.54
C GLY A 162 7.80 -6.91 -0.04
N LEU A 163 6.83 -6.51 0.79
CA LEU A 163 5.64 -5.75 0.40
C LEU A 163 5.21 -4.81 1.53
N PRO A 164 4.37 -3.79 1.26
CA PRO A 164 3.65 -3.12 2.33
C PRO A 164 2.84 -4.12 3.16
N LEU A 165 2.78 -3.95 4.46
CA LEU A 165 1.97 -4.83 5.33
C LEU A 165 0.52 -4.91 4.85
N SER A 166 0.00 -3.83 4.26
CA SER A 166 -1.34 -3.75 3.66
C SER A 166 -1.60 -4.73 2.51
N ASN A 167 -0.56 -5.20 1.83
CA ASN A 167 -0.65 -6.23 0.80
C ASN A 167 -0.37 -7.65 1.34
N ILE A 168 -0.06 -7.79 2.61
CA ILE A 168 0.22 -9.08 3.25
C ILE A 168 -0.92 -9.45 4.20
N ALA A 169 -1.29 -8.55 5.09
CA ALA A 169 -2.24 -8.81 6.18
C ALA A 169 -3.59 -9.40 5.73
N PRO A 170 -4.20 -8.95 4.61
CA PRO A 170 -5.48 -9.50 4.16
C PRO A 170 -5.36 -10.79 3.32
N VAL A 171 -4.15 -11.31 3.06
CA VAL A 171 -3.94 -12.46 2.16
C VAL A 171 -3.89 -13.76 2.95
N GLU A 172 -4.76 -14.70 2.61
CA GLU A 172 -4.74 -16.05 3.19
C GLU A 172 -3.55 -16.87 2.68
N GLY A 173 -3.07 -17.79 3.52
CA GLY A 173 -1.97 -18.70 3.17
C GLY A 173 -0.58 -18.10 3.25
N VAL A 174 -0.44 -16.89 3.79
CA VAL A 174 0.86 -16.24 4.06
C VAL A 174 0.90 -15.69 5.48
N THR A 175 2.11 -15.57 6.02
CA THR A 175 2.36 -14.96 7.34
C THR A 175 3.30 -13.77 7.19
N PRO A 176 3.01 -12.58 7.76
CA PRO A 176 3.95 -11.48 7.86
C PRO A 176 5.03 -11.83 8.90
N ARG A 177 6.14 -12.45 8.45
CA ARG A 177 7.19 -12.97 9.32
C ARG A 177 8.10 -11.89 9.90
N ALA A 178 8.30 -10.79 9.17
CA ALA A 178 9.04 -9.62 9.65
C ALA A 178 8.28 -8.35 9.27
N ILE A 179 8.18 -7.39 10.19
CA ILE A 179 7.52 -6.11 10.00
C ILE A 179 8.49 -5.01 10.43
N CYS A 180 8.89 -4.15 9.51
CA CYS A 180 9.81 -3.07 9.80
C CYS A 180 9.20 -2.06 10.78
N PRO A 181 9.88 -1.73 11.89
CA PRO A 181 9.43 -0.68 12.79
C PRO A 181 9.51 0.69 12.09
N PHE A 182 8.66 1.63 12.48
CA PHE A 182 8.58 2.96 11.85
C PHE A 182 9.87 3.77 11.98
N GLU A 183 10.64 3.55 13.04
CA GLU A 183 11.93 4.21 13.29
C GLU A 183 12.96 3.93 12.19
N LEU A 184 12.81 2.84 11.47
CA LEU A 184 13.61 2.59 10.27
C LEU A 184 13.23 3.49 9.09
N GLY A 185 12.10 4.21 9.14
CA GLY A 185 11.64 5.09 8.08
C GLY A 185 11.47 4.39 6.73
N VAL A 186 11.10 3.11 6.76
CA VAL A 186 10.81 2.28 5.59
C VAL A 186 9.35 1.84 5.62
N HIS A 187 8.48 2.79 5.35
CA HIS A 187 7.03 2.62 5.26
C HIS A 187 6.51 3.30 4.00
N ILE A 188 5.31 2.99 3.64
CA ILE A 188 4.60 3.57 2.51
C ILE A 188 3.51 4.46 3.07
N ASP A 189 3.71 5.77 3.00
CA ASP A 189 2.70 6.75 3.36
C ASP A 189 1.60 6.77 2.31
N LEU A 190 0.37 6.86 2.78
CA LEU A 190 -0.83 6.84 1.98
C LEU A 190 -1.61 8.13 2.20
N ALA A 191 -1.90 8.79 1.11
CA ALA A 191 -2.64 10.04 1.10
C ALA A 191 -3.69 10.03 -0.02
N PHE A 192 -4.54 11.02 -0.02
CA PHE A 192 -5.50 11.23 -1.08
C PHE A 192 -5.78 12.71 -1.31
N CYS A 193 -6.29 13.03 -2.49
CA CYS A 193 -6.94 14.31 -2.80
C CYS A 193 -8.29 14.07 -3.46
N VAL A 194 -9.16 15.06 -3.36
CA VAL A 194 -10.48 15.08 -3.97
C VAL A 194 -10.48 16.10 -5.10
N ARG A 195 -11.00 15.74 -6.27
CA ARG A 195 -11.10 16.63 -7.42
C ARG A 195 -12.02 17.81 -7.12
N ALA A 196 -11.66 18.98 -7.60
CA ALA A 196 -12.49 20.17 -7.49
C ALA A 196 -13.87 19.93 -8.16
N GLY A 197 -14.94 20.31 -7.45
CA GLY A 197 -16.30 20.08 -7.93
C GLY A 197 -16.79 18.62 -7.88
N ALA A 198 -16.10 17.73 -7.18
CA ALA A 198 -16.54 16.35 -7.00
C ALA A 198 -17.98 16.26 -6.46
N ASN A 199 -18.70 15.19 -6.83
CA ASN A 199 -20.09 14.95 -6.44
C ASN A 199 -20.25 14.67 -4.92
N ALA A 200 -21.48 14.60 -4.44
CA ALA A 200 -21.77 14.39 -3.03
C ALA A 200 -21.28 13.00 -2.54
N ALA A 201 -21.38 11.97 -3.38
CA ALA A 201 -20.90 10.63 -3.05
C ALA A 201 -19.39 10.63 -2.78
N THR A 202 -18.61 11.32 -3.62
CA THR A 202 -17.16 11.43 -3.44
C THR A 202 -16.77 12.15 -2.15
N ARG A 203 -17.44 13.27 -1.83
CA ARG A 203 -17.23 13.98 -0.58
C ARG A 203 -17.60 13.14 0.64
N SER A 204 -18.71 12.39 0.54
CA SER A 204 -19.13 11.46 1.59
C SER A 204 -18.11 10.34 1.79
N PHE A 205 -17.58 9.77 0.71
CA PHE A 205 -16.53 8.75 0.80
C PHE A 205 -15.22 9.31 1.40
N ALA A 206 -14.82 10.50 1.01
CA ALA A 206 -13.62 11.16 1.56
C ALA A 206 -13.72 11.42 3.09
N ALA A 207 -14.91 11.77 3.58
CA ALA A 207 -15.16 11.91 5.01
C ALA A 207 -15.22 10.53 5.70
N TRP A 208 -15.84 9.55 5.06
CA TRP A 208 -16.03 8.20 5.60
C TRP A 208 -14.69 7.46 5.74
N ILE A 209 -13.82 7.48 4.72
CA ILE A 209 -12.55 6.74 4.74
C ILE A 209 -11.58 7.25 5.84
N THR A 210 -11.75 8.48 6.27
CA THR A 210 -10.95 9.08 7.36
C THR A 210 -11.66 9.05 8.73
N SER A 211 -12.86 8.49 8.80
CA SER A 211 -13.59 8.37 10.07
C SER A 211 -12.87 7.42 11.03
N PRO A 212 -12.94 7.66 12.36
CA PRO A 212 -12.27 6.81 13.35
C PRO A 212 -12.60 5.32 13.19
N ASP A 213 -13.86 5.00 12.94
CA ASP A 213 -14.31 3.60 12.77
C ASP A 213 -13.65 2.90 11.57
N VAL A 214 -13.49 3.60 10.44
CA VAL A 214 -12.85 3.04 9.25
C VAL A 214 -11.35 2.94 9.46
N VAL A 215 -10.73 3.93 10.07
CA VAL A 215 -9.31 3.90 10.43
C VAL A 215 -8.98 2.70 11.33
N GLU A 216 -9.77 2.46 12.37
CA GLU A 216 -9.58 1.29 13.23
C GLU A 216 -9.81 -0.05 12.48
N ARG A 217 -10.73 -0.10 11.53
CA ARG A 217 -10.93 -1.27 10.66
C ARG A 217 -9.77 -1.52 9.70
N MET A 218 -9.05 -0.48 9.28
CA MET A 218 -7.88 -0.62 8.42
C MET A 218 -6.61 -1.05 9.18
N ARG A 219 -6.56 -0.84 10.50
CA ARG A 219 -5.41 -1.20 11.33
C ARG A 219 -5.02 -2.68 11.24
N PRO A 220 -5.92 -3.67 11.44
CA PRO A 220 -5.58 -5.08 11.28
C PRO A 220 -5.24 -5.45 9.83
N LEU A 221 -5.64 -4.63 8.86
CA LEU A 221 -5.29 -4.78 7.45
C LEU A 221 -3.95 -4.13 7.10
N GLY A 222 -3.18 -3.67 8.09
CA GLY A 222 -1.82 -3.17 7.90
C GLY A 222 -1.70 -1.69 7.53
N VAL A 223 -2.77 -0.89 7.64
CA VAL A 223 -2.68 0.57 7.55
C VAL A 223 -2.77 1.16 8.95
N LEU A 224 -1.72 1.85 9.34
CA LEU A 224 -1.60 2.47 10.66
C LEU A 224 -1.69 4.00 10.50
N LYS A 225 -2.46 4.65 11.36
CA LYS A 225 -2.52 6.10 11.44
C LYS A 225 -1.71 6.50 12.66
N ASP A 226 -0.58 7.14 12.41
CA ASP A 226 0.38 7.65 13.38
C ASP A 226 0.78 6.63 14.48
N ALA A 227 2.02 6.19 14.41
CA ALA A 227 2.74 5.67 15.56
C ALA A 227 3.52 6.82 16.20
#